data_fdf4b0ee6ca80151f490d99d646edfb0
#
_entry.id   fdf4b0ee6ca80151f490d99d646edfb0
#
_cell.length_a   1.000
_cell.length_b   1.000
_cell.length_c   1.000
_cell.angle_alpha   90.00
_cell.angle_beta   90.00
_cell.angle_gamma   90.00
#
_symmetry.space_group_name_H-M   'P 1'
#
loop_
_entity.id
_entity.type
_entity.pdbx_description
1 polymer ?
#
loop_
_entity_poly.entity_id
_entity_poly.type
_entity_poly.pdbx_seq_one_letter_code
_entity_poly.pdbx_strand_id
1 'polypeptide(L)'
;HEVNEIERALEKIQKEEQSVSINAHQTVYRIHYNEIVFVDVWGDYTTIHLLDREFKVHQPLRKIEEQLQDECFVRGSRSLILNLDFVEKFRSSFSGTYQAEMTNHQEVAISRRYWKKVKERVFQK
;
A
#
# COMPACT_ATOMS: atom_id res chain seq x y z
N HIS A 1 30.45 0.67 -0.21
CA HIS A 1 29.67 1.85 -0.58
C HIS A 1 29.10 1.73 -1.99
N GLU A 2 29.92 1.40 -2.96
CA GLU A 2 29.47 1.21 -4.35
C GLU A 2 28.52 0.01 -4.45
N VAL A 3 28.77 -1.05 -3.68
CA VAL A 3 27.93 -2.23 -3.67
C VAL A 3 26.53 -1.88 -3.19
N ASN A 4 26.41 -1.05 -2.14
CA ASN A 4 25.11 -0.63 -1.60
C ASN A 4 24.32 0.20 -2.61
N GLU A 5 25.00 1.04 -3.37
CA GLU A 5 24.35 1.85 -4.42
C GLU A 5 23.84 0.98 -5.55
N ILE A 6 24.61 -0.03 -5.94
CA ILE A 6 24.22 -0.98 -6.98
C ILE A 6 23.02 -1.79 -6.51
N GLU A 7 23.08 -2.29 -5.27
CA GLU A 7 21.98 -3.05 -4.69
C GLU A 7 20.69 -2.24 -4.64
N ARG A 8 20.77 -0.97 -4.24
CA ARG A 8 19.61 -0.08 -4.21
C ARG A 8 19.04 0.15 -5.59
N ALA A 9 19.91 0.32 -6.58
CA ALA A 9 19.48 0.50 -7.96
C ALA A 9 18.76 -0.73 -8.48
N LEU A 10 19.30 -1.93 -8.19
CA LEU A 10 18.68 -3.19 -8.59
C LEU A 10 17.34 -3.40 -7.90
N GLU A 11 17.25 -3.10 -6.61
CA GLU A 11 16.02 -3.20 -5.86
C GLU A 11 14.94 -2.29 -6.44
N LYS A 12 15.33 -1.07 -6.80
CA LYS A 12 14.42 -0.11 -7.40
C LYS A 12 13.89 -0.60 -8.74
N ILE A 13 14.77 -1.14 -9.56
CA ILE A 13 14.39 -1.68 -10.86
C ILE A 13 13.43 -2.85 -10.69
N GLN A 14 13.74 -3.77 -9.79
CA GLN A 14 12.88 -4.92 -9.49
C GLN A 14 11.51 -4.46 -9.01
N LYS A 15 11.46 -3.46 -8.13
CA LYS A 15 10.23 -2.93 -7.60
C LYS A 15 9.40 -2.27 -8.70
N GLU A 16 10.04 -1.53 -9.59
CA GLU A 16 9.36 -0.88 -10.70
C GLU A 16 8.77 -1.91 -11.67
N GLU A 17 9.40 -3.07 -11.78
CA GLU A 17 8.91 -4.14 -12.64
C GLU A 17 7.77 -4.95 -12.01
N GLN A 18 7.67 -4.93 -10.69
CA GLN A 18 6.61 -5.65 -10.00
C GLN A 18 5.27 -5.00 -10.25
N SER A 19 4.29 -5.84 -10.54
CA SER A 19 2.96 -5.35 -10.85
C SER A 19 1.90 -6.34 -10.41
N VAL A 20 0.66 -5.85 -10.32
CA VAL A 20 -0.52 -6.65 -10.09
C VAL A 20 -1.44 -6.50 -11.28
N SER A 21 -2.09 -7.61 -11.68
CA SER A 21 -3.06 -7.59 -12.76
C SER A 21 -4.45 -7.65 -12.16
N ILE A 22 -5.31 -6.73 -12.59
CA ILE A 22 -6.69 -6.68 -12.10
C ILE A 22 -7.66 -6.66 -13.26
N ASN A 23 -8.83 -7.26 -13.02
CA ASN A 23 -9.96 -7.23 -13.96
C ASN A 23 -10.94 -6.17 -13.50
N ALA A 24 -11.19 -5.20 -14.36
CA ALA A 24 -12.21 -4.19 -14.11
C ALA A 24 -12.91 -3.89 -15.43
N HIS A 25 -14.24 -3.97 -15.45
CA HIS A 25 -15.05 -3.68 -16.64
C HIS A 25 -14.60 -4.44 -17.88
N GLN A 26 -14.36 -5.76 -17.72
CA GLN A 26 -13.93 -6.65 -18.81
C GLN A 26 -12.57 -6.27 -19.42
N THR A 27 -11.80 -5.48 -18.69
CA THR A 27 -10.48 -5.06 -19.11
C THR A 27 -9.48 -5.53 -18.06
N VAL A 28 -8.35 -6.04 -18.51
CA VAL A 28 -7.25 -6.41 -17.61
C VAL A 28 -6.27 -5.26 -17.56
N TYR A 29 -6.06 -4.72 -16.35
CA TYR A 29 -5.11 -3.65 -16.13
C TYR A 29 -3.89 -4.20 -15.42
N ARG A 30 -2.74 -3.74 -15.84
CA ARG A 30 -1.48 -4.05 -15.19
C ARG A 30 -1.05 -2.81 -14.43
N ILE A 31 -1.00 -2.92 -13.09
CA ILE A 31 -0.68 -1.80 -12.23
C ILE A 31 0.64 -2.08 -11.53
N HIS A 32 1.60 -1.18 -11.69
CA HIS A 32 2.90 -1.34 -11.05
C HIS A 32 2.83 -0.98 -9.57
N TYR A 33 3.61 -1.66 -8.74
CA TYR A 33 3.60 -1.45 -7.30
C TYR A 33 3.90 0.00 -6.95
N ASN A 34 4.80 0.64 -7.67
CA ASN A 34 5.19 2.03 -7.40
C ASN A 34 4.12 3.06 -7.76
N GLU A 35 2.99 2.61 -8.31
CA GLU A 35 1.86 3.49 -8.58
C GLU A 35 0.78 3.41 -7.50
N ILE A 36 0.82 2.37 -6.66
CA ILE A 36 -0.24 2.09 -5.69
C ILE A 36 0.01 2.82 -4.39
N VAL A 37 -0.91 3.70 -4.01
CA VAL A 37 -0.82 4.47 -2.77
C VAL A 37 -1.38 3.67 -1.60
N PHE A 38 -2.59 3.19 -1.74
CA PHE A 38 -3.22 2.30 -0.76
C PHE A 38 -4.37 1.54 -1.41
N VAL A 39 -4.83 0.51 -0.70
CA VAL A 39 -5.97 -0.31 -1.13
C VAL A 39 -6.92 -0.42 0.04
N ASP A 40 -8.20 -0.13 -0.17
CA ASP A 40 -9.19 -0.23 0.89
C ASP A 40 -10.47 -0.91 0.42
N VAL A 41 -11.32 -1.27 1.39
CA VAL A 41 -12.58 -1.95 1.11
C VAL A 41 -13.75 -1.09 1.58
N TRP A 42 -14.72 -0.90 0.69
CA TRP A 42 -15.99 -0.25 0.99
C TRP A 42 -17.12 -1.14 0.47
N GLY A 43 -17.94 -1.63 1.40
CA GLY A 43 -19.02 -2.53 1.00
C GLY A 43 -18.47 -3.77 0.29
N ASP A 44 -18.93 -4.01 -0.93
CA ASP A 44 -18.54 -5.17 -1.72
C ASP A 44 -17.34 -4.92 -2.62
N TYR A 45 -16.80 -3.71 -2.59
CA TYR A 45 -15.73 -3.32 -3.51
C TYR A 45 -14.41 -3.12 -2.79
N THR A 46 -13.36 -3.58 -3.44
CA THR A 46 -11.99 -3.25 -3.06
C THR A 46 -11.51 -2.20 -4.05
N THR A 47 -10.99 -1.08 -3.52
CA THR A 47 -10.53 0.02 -4.35
C THR A 47 -9.02 0.14 -4.27
N ILE A 48 -8.36 0.12 -5.42
CA ILE A 48 -6.92 0.34 -5.53
C ILE A 48 -6.71 1.80 -5.90
N HIS A 49 -6.12 2.55 -4.97
CA HIS A 49 -5.90 4.00 -5.13
C HIS A 49 -4.51 4.28 -5.67
N LEU A 50 -4.45 4.92 -6.81
CA LEU A 50 -3.22 5.41 -7.38
C LEU A 50 -3.12 6.92 -7.17
N LEU A 51 -2.05 7.53 -7.62
CA LEU A 51 -1.86 8.98 -7.43
C LEU A 51 -2.91 9.81 -8.16
N ASP A 52 -3.33 9.37 -9.33
CA ASP A 52 -4.22 10.13 -10.21
C ASP A 52 -5.54 9.47 -10.51
N ARG A 53 -5.76 8.25 -10.04
CA ARG A 53 -6.99 7.51 -10.35
C ARG A 53 -7.18 6.36 -9.37
N GLU A 54 -8.31 5.67 -9.49
CA GLU A 54 -8.60 4.51 -8.67
C GLU A 54 -9.30 3.43 -9.49
N PHE A 55 -9.18 2.20 -9.04
CA PHE A 55 -9.85 1.04 -9.65
C PHE A 55 -10.67 0.32 -8.60
N LYS A 56 -11.93 0.06 -8.92
CA LYS A 56 -12.82 -0.72 -8.05
C LYS A 56 -12.93 -2.14 -8.60
N VAL A 57 -12.67 -3.11 -7.76
CA VAL A 57 -12.69 -4.51 -8.15
C VAL A 57 -13.50 -5.34 -7.17
N HIS A 58 -14.05 -6.46 -7.66
CA HIS A 58 -14.81 -7.40 -6.84
C HIS A 58 -13.90 -8.53 -6.36
N GLN A 59 -12.83 -8.17 -5.69
CA GLN A 59 -11.93 -9.14 -5.11
C GLN A 59 -11.75 -8.83 -3.64
N PRO A 60 -11.73 -9.84 -2.76
CA PRO A 60 -11.46 -9.57 -1.35
C PRO A 60 -10.04 -9.02 -1.18
N LEU A 61 -9.88 -8.18 -0.15
CA LEU A 61 -8.59 -7.55 0.13
C LEU A 61 -7.47 -8.58 0.27
N ARG A 62 -7.77 -9.73 0.84
CA ARG A 62 -6.81 -10.81 1.00
C ARG A 62 -6.21 -11.26 -0.33
N LYS A 63 -7.02 -11.31 -1.38
CA LYS A 63 -6.55 -11.70 -2.70
C LYS A 63 -5.58 -10.67 -3.29
N ILE A 64 -5.89 -9.40 -3.07
CA ILE A 64 -4.99 -8.33 -3.50
C ILE A 64 -3.70 -8.39 -2.70
N GLU A 65 -3.81 -8.58 -1.39
CA GLU A 65 -2.64 -8.69 -0.51
C GLU A 65 -1.68 -9.80 -0.95
N GLU A 66 -2.22 -10.93 -1.37
CA GLU A 66 -1.41 -12.05 -1.86
C GLU A 66 -0.58 -11.68 -3.08
N GLN A 67 -1.05 -10.73 -3.88
CA GLN A 67 -0.33 -10.28 -5.05
C GLN A 67 0.69 -9.18 -4.74
N LEU A 68 0.51 -8.47 -3.63
CA LEU A 68 1.38 -7.36 -3.26
C LEU A 68 2.54 -7.84 -2.38
N GLN A 69 3.46 -8.57 -2.98
CA GLN A 69 4.55 -9.22 -2.26
C GLN A 69 5.81 -8.35 -2.18
N ASP A 70 5.67 -7.21 -1.53
CA ASP A 70 6.78 -6.30 -1.30
C ASP A 70 6.62 -5.74 0.11
N GLU A 71 7.74 -5.50 0.79
CA GLU A 71 7.74 -5.01 2.17
C GLU A 71 7.13 -3.62 2.33
N CYS A 72 7.02 -2.86 1.25
CA CYS A 72 6.40 -1.55 1.31
C CYS A 72 4.90 -1.63 1.59
N PHE A 73 4.25 -2.76 1.30
CA PHE A 73 2.83 -2.93 1.55
C PHE A 73 2.61 -3.56 2.91
N VAL A 74 1.77 -2.92 3.72
CA VAL A 74 1.47 -3.42 5.07
C VAL A 74 -0.01 -3.20 5.37
N ARG A 75 -0.59 -4.16 6.08
CA ARG A 75 -1.97 -4.01 6.56
C ARG A 75 -2.05 -2.91 7.61
N GLY A 76 -2.96 -1.98 7.41
CA GLY A 76 -3.24 -0.94 8.38
C GLY A 76 -4.51 -1.20 9.17
N SER A 77 -5.38 -2.06 8.66
CA SER A 77 -6.60 -2.49 9.31
C SER A 77 -7.14 -3.71 8.57
N ARG A 78 -8.28 -4.21 9.01
CA ARG A 78 -8.96 -5.31 8.32
C ARG A 78 -9.34 -4.96 6.90
N SER A 79 -9.50 -3.66 6.62
CA SER A 79 -9.99 -3.18 5.34
C SER A 79 -9.01 -2.25 4.63
N LEU A 80 -7.73 -2.26 5.04
CA LEU A 80 -6.76 -1.34 4.48
C LEU A 80 -5.38 -1.98 4.32
N ILE A 81 -4.81 -1.80 3.13
CA ILE A 81 -3.39 -2.06 2.88
C ILE A 81 -2.79 -0.73 2.44
N LEU A 82 -1.70 -0.30 3.06
CA LEU A 82 -1.05 0.94 2.65
C LEU A 82 0.35 0.67 2.12
N ASN A 83 0.78 1.54 1.22
CA ASN A 83 2.14 1.50 0.69
C ASN A 83 2.96 2.49 1.49
N LEU A 84 3.91 1.99 2.27
CA LEU A 84 4.74 2.81 3.14
C LEU A 84 5.57 3.84 2.38
N ASP A 85 5.89 3.56 1.12
CA ASP A 85 6.65 4.51 0.30
C ASP A 85 5.88 5.80 0.00
N PHE A 86 4.55 5.76 0.16
CA PHE A 86 3.71 6.92 -0.08
C PHE A 86 3.21 7.57 1.21
N VAL A 87 3.68 7.12 2.36
CA VAL A 87 3.30 7.75 3.63
C VAL A 87 4.22 8.92 3.90
N GLU A 88 3.63 10.09 4.09
CA GLU A 88 4.37 11.28 4.45
C GLU A 88 4.55 11.39 5.96
N LYS A 89 3.49 11.12 6.71
CA LYS A 89 3.58 11.17 8.18
C LYS A 89 2.46 10.37 8.84
N PHE A 90 2.69 10.03 10.09
CA PHE A 90 1.70 9.37 10.94
C PHE A 90 1.34 10.30 12.09
N ARG A 91 0.05 10.31 12.45
CA ARG A 91 -0.45 11.06 13.61
C ARG A 91 -1.28 10.15 14.50
N SER A 92 -1.13 10.30 15.82
CA SER A 92 -2.01 9.60 16.74
C SER A 92 -3.35 10.33 16.81
N SER A 93 -4.43 9.59 17.06
CA SER A 93 -5.76 10.18 17.24
C SER A 93 -6.30 9.82 18.62
N PHE A 94 -7.44 10.41 18.98
CA PHE A 94 -8.02 10.29 20.32
C PHE A 94 -8.35 8.85 20.74
N SER A 95 -8.73 8.02 19.79
CA SER A 95 -9.21 6.67 20.08
C SER A 95 -8.09 5.62 20.16
N GLY A 96 -6.83 6.06 20.12
CA GLY A 96 -5.69 5.15 20.08
C GLY A 96 -5.40 4.60 18.70
N THR A 97 -6.12 5.07 17.68
CA THR A 97 -5.80 4.78 16.29
C THR A 97 -4.76 5.76 15.80
N TYR A 98 -4.22 5.50 14.63
CA TYR A 98 -3.28 6.39 13.98
C TYR A 98 -3.79 6.75 12.60
N GLN A 99 -3.45 7.95 12.16
CA GLN A 99 -3.77 8.40 10.81
C GLN A 99 -2.47 8.48 10.02
N ALA A 100 -2.47 7.90 8.84
CA ALA A 100 -1.37 8.05 7.90
C ALA A 100 -1.77 9.06 6.86
N GLU A 101 -0.96 10.09 6.68
CA GLU A 101 -1.16 11.05 5.60
C GLU A 101 -0.30 10.61 4.43
N MET A 102 -0.96 10.33 3.33
CA MET A 102 -0.28 9.87 2.12
C MET A 102 0.20 11.07 1.29
N THR A 103 1.14 10.84 0.41
CA THR A 103 1.72 11.92 -0.41
C THR A 103 0.70 12.59 -1.33
N ASN A 104 -0.41 11.92 -1.62
CA ASN A 104 -1.51 12.50 -2.40
C ASN A 104 -2.52 13.26 -1.52
N HIS A 105 -2.16 13.53 -0.27
CA HIS A 105 -2.95 14.25 0.74
C HIS A 105 -4.15 13.49 1.29
N GLN A 106 -4.36 12.26 0.87
CA GLN A 106 -5.40 11.43 1.46
C GLN A 106 -4.93 10.92 2.83
N GLU A 107 -5.88 10.80 3.76
CA GLU A 107 -5.60 10.26 5.08
C GLU A 107 -6.30 8.92 5.23
N VAL A 108 -5.61 7.97 5.82
CA VAL A 108 -6.16 6.64 6.08
C VAL A 108 -5.93 6.28 7.54
N ALA A 109 -6.89 5.56 8.11
CA ALA A 109 -6.86 5.20 9.53
C ALA A 109 -6.20 3.84 9.72
N ILE A 110 -5.21 3.80 10.59
CA ILE A 110 -4.55 2.56 10.98
C ILE A 110 -5.13 2.17 12.33
N SER A 111 -5.70 0.96 12.44
CA SER A 111 -6.30 0.52 13.69
C SER A 111 -5.20 0.25 14.72
N ARG A 112 -5.59 0.37 15.99
CA ARG A 112 -4.70 0.13 17.11
C ARG A 112 -4.02 -1.24 17.01
N ARG A 113 -4.78 -2.24 16.62
CA ARG A 113 -4.33 -3.62 16.50
C ARG A 113 -3.20 -3.78 15.47
N TYR A 114 -3.26 -3.04 14.38
CA TYR A 114 -2.30 -3.15 13.28
C TYR A 114 -1.14 -2.16 13.40
N TRP A 115 -1.28 -1.16 14.27
CA TRP A 115 -0.25 -0.12 14.40
C TRP A 115 1.12 -0.68 14.80
N LYS A 116 1.13 -1.69 15.68
CA LYS A 116 2.38 -2.29 16.13
C LYS A 116 3.20 -2.80 14.94
N LYS A 117 2.54 -3.52 14.04
CA LYS A 117 3.21 -4.08 12.87
C LYS A 117 3.64 -2.99 11.89
N VAL A 118 2.81 -1.98 11.69
CA VAL A 118 3.17 -0.84 10.84
C VAL A 118 4.40 -0.14 11.39
N LYS A 119 4.38 0.14 12.69
CA LYS A 119 5.50 0.80 13.35
C LYS A 119 6.80 0.01 13.23
N GLU A 120 6.72 -1.29 13.45
CA GLU A 120 7.89 -2.17 13.30
C GLU A 120 8.47 -2.09 11.90
N ARG A 121 7.60 -2.10 10.89
CA ARG A 121 8.01 -2.06 9.50
C ARG A 121 8.66 -0.72 9.15
N VAL A 122 8.11 0.38 9.67
CA VAL A 122 8.63 1.73 9.42
C VAL A 122 10.00 1.94 10.05
N PHE A 123 10.19 1.45 11.28
CA PHE A 123 11.43 1.67 12.02
C PHE A 123 12.43 0.52 11.91
N GLN A 124 12.12 -0.44 11.07
CA GLN A 124 12.98 -1.58 10.83
C GLN A 124 14.02 -1.21 9.78
N LYS A 125 15.25 -1.02 10.22
CA LYS A 125 16.39 -0.78 9.32
C LYS A 125 17.68 -1.30 9.90
#